data_fc4b5ce3e9b7fbc6ce6eb19f2a789090
#
_entry.id   fc4b5ce3e9b7fbc6ce6eb19f2a789090
#
_cell.length_a   1.000
_cell.length_b   1.000
_cell.length_c   1.000
_cell.angle_alpha   90.00
_cell.angle_beta   90.00
_cell.angle_gamma   90.00
#
_symmetry.space_group_name_H-M   'P 1'
#
loop_
_entity.id
_entity.type
_entity.pdbx_description
1 polymer ?
#
loop_
_entity_poly.entity_id
_entity_poly.type
_entity_poly.pdbx_seq_one_letter_code
_entity_poly.pdbx_strand_id
1 'polypeptide(L)'
;MAGHSKWANIKHRKARQDASRGKIWTKVIREITVAAKDGPDPADNPRLRLALEKANSANMPKDTIKRAIEKGSGTGETGVLEEITFEGYGPGGVAILVETMTDNRNRTVSDVRHAFSKYGGNLGTDGSVSYLFKKLGIVQVDKNFTEEELMEIVIDIGADDLSEEGDFF
;
A
#
# COMPACT_ATOMS: atom_id res chain seq x y z
N MET A 1 46.08 4.84 -1.27
CA MET A 1 44.85 5.58 -0.87
C MET A 1 43.91 5.60 -2.05
N ALA A 2 43.12 4.56 -2.16
CA ALA A 2 42.13 4.40 -3.25
C ALA A 2 40.78 4.06 -2.62
N GLY A 3 39.91 5.02 -2.51
CA GLY A 3 38.62 4.72 -1.90
C GLY A 3 37.51 5.77 -2.07
N HIS A 4 37.82 6.90 -2.61
CA HIS A 4 36.86 8.01 -2.69
C HIS A 4 36.76 8.58 -4.11
N SER A 5 36.71 7.71 -5.13
CA SER A 5 36.45 8.23 -6.47
C SER A 5 35.00 8.71 -6.53
N LYS A 6 34.78 9.87 -7.14
CA LYS A 6 33.47 10.45 -7.40
C LYS A 6 32.52 9.41 -8.05
N TRP A 7 33.08 8.54 -8.86
CA TRP A 7 32.37 7.45 -9.56
C TRP A 7 31.86 6.36 -8.59
N ALA A 8 32.69 5.92 -7.61
CA ALA A 8 32.28 4.93 -6.60
C ALA A 8 31.11 5.46 -5.74
N ASN A 9 31.19 6.74 -5.34
CA ASN A 9 30.11 7.38 -4.58
C ASN A 9 28.81 7.50 -5.38
N ILE A 10 28.90 7.81 -6.69
CA ILE A 10 27.75 7.86 -7.59
C ILE A 10 27.15 6.46 -7.75
N LYS A 11 27.96 5.42 -7.94
CA LYS A 11 27.52 4.04 -8.06
C LYS A 11 26.78 3.56 -6.80
N HIS A 12 27.29 3.82 -5.62
CA HIS A 12 26.65 3.46 -4.36
C HIS A 12 25.34 4.22 -4.11
N ARG A 13 25.28 5.50 -4.48
CA ARG A 13 24.06 6.29 -4.39
C ARG A 13 22.99 5.79 -5.35
N LYS A 14 23.39 5.52 -6.61
CA LYS A 14 22.49 4.96 -7.62
C LYS A 14 21.94 3.61 -7.19
N ALA A 15 22.79 2.69 -6.71
CA ALA A 15 22.37 1.38 -6.23
C ALA A 15 21.34 1.46 -5.08
N ARG A 16 21.53 2.39 -4.13
CA ARG A 16 20.53 2.62 -3.05
C ARG A 16 19.21 3.17 -3.57
N GLN A 17 19.25 4.11 -4.51
CA GLN A 17 18.04 4.66 -5.14
C GLN A 17 17.29 3.60 -5.94
N ASP A 18 18.02 2.76 -6.70
CA ASP A 18 17.43 1.69 -7.50
C ASP A 18 16.82 0.60 -6.60
N ALA A 19 17.46 0.25 -5.49
CA ALA A 19 16.93 -0.69 -4.51
C ALA A 19 15.66 -0.15 -3.82
N SER A 20 15.62 1.13 -3.46
CA SER A 20 14.44 1.78 -2.88
C SER A 20 13.30 1.83 -3.89
N ARG A 21 13.58 2.23 -5.12
CA ARG A 21 12.61 2.23 -6.24
C ARG A 21 12.05 0.84 -6.51
N GLY A 22 12.90 -0.20 -6.51
CA GLY A 22 12.49 -1.58 -6.70
C GLY A 22 11.49 -2.05 -5.65
N LYS A 23 11.65 -1.67 -4.38
CA LYS A 23 10.71 -1.98 -3.31
C LYS A 23 9.34 -1.30 -3.53
N ILE A 24 9.35 -0.02 -3.91
CA ILE A 24 8.12 0.73 -4.21
C ILE A 24 7.41 0.08 -5.41
N TRP A 25 8.11 -0.18 -6.50
CA TRP A 25 7.54 -0.79 -7.69
C TRP A 25 6.94 -2.17 -7.41
N THR A 26 7.61 -3.00 -6.59
CA THR A 26 7.07 -4.31 -6.20
C THR A 26 5.73 -4.19 -5.49
N LYS A 27 5.59 -3.22 -4.57
CA LYS A 27 4.31 -2.94 -3.90
C LYS A 27 3.24 -2.52 -4.89
N VAL A 28 3.54 -1.54 -5.73
CA VAL A 28 2.57 -0.97 -6.68
C VAL A 28 2.15 -2.02 -7.73
N ILE A 29 3.07 -2.86 -8.22
CA ILE A 29 2.75 -3.97 -9.12
C ILE A 29 1.73 -4.92 -8.47
N ARG A 30 1.91 -5.26 -7.20
CA ARG A 30 0.97 -6.11 -6.46
C ARG A 30 -0.40 -5.44 -6.31
N GLU A 31 -0.43 -4.15 -5.95
CA GLU A 31 -1.66 -3.37 -5.85
C GLU A 31 -2.43 -3.36 -7.18
N ILE A 32 -1.74 -3.11 -8.31
CA ILE A 32 -2.34 -3.16 -9.66
C ILE A 32 -2.89 -4.56 -9.95
N THR A 33 -2.09 -5.60 -9.70
CA THR A 33 -2.48 -6.98 -10.00
C THR A 33 -3.71 -7.39 -9.21
N VAL A 34 -3.81 -7.01 -7.94
CA VAL A 34 -4.99 -7.33 -7.13
C VAL A 34 -6.19 -6.49 -7.55
N ALA A 35 -6.01 -5.19 -7.77
CA ALA A 35 -7.10 -4.34 -8.25
C ALA A 35 -7.68 -4.80 -9.59
N ALA A 36 -6.83 -5.26 -10.51
CA ALA A 36 -7.25 -5.72 -11.83
C ALA A 36 -8.07 -7.03 -11.80
N LYS A 37 -8.16 -7.74 -10.65
CA LYS A 37 -9.07 -8.89 -10.49
C LYS A 37 -10.53 -8.48 -10.58
N ASP A 38 -10.85 -7.31 -10.07
CA ASP A 38 -12.21 -6.76 -10.04
C ASP A 38 -12.60 -6.10 -11.39
N GLY A 39 -11.66 -6.06 -12.33
CA GLY A 39 -11.82 -5.51 -13.68
C GLY A 39 -10.58 -4.80 -14.18
N PRO A 40 -10.18 -5.02 -15.45
CA PRO A 40 -8.96 -4.45 -16.02
C PRO A 40 -9.13 -2.99 -16.50
N ASP A 41 -10.37 -2.48 -16.56
CA ASP A 41 -10.64 -1.11 -17.00
C ASP A 41 -10.63 -0.13 -15.83
N PRO A 42 -9.72 0.87 -15.84
CA PRO A 42 -9.71 1.89 -14.81
C PRO A 42 -10.97 2.77 -14.76
N ALA A 43 -11.74 2.86 -15.85
CA ALA A 43 -12.97 3.65 -15.87
C ALA A 43 -14.00 3.08 -14.87
N ASP A 44 -14.08 1.77 -14.78
CA ASP A 44 -15.05 1.06 -13.94
C ASP A 44 -14.43 0.57 -12.61
N ASN A 45 -13.11 0.73 -12.42
CA ASN A 45 -12.39 0.21 -11.26
C ASN A 45 -11.64 1.32 -10.50
N PRO A 46 -12.27 1.93 -9.48
CA PRO A 46 -11.63 3.00 -8.68
C PRO A 46 -10.35 2.56 -7.98
N ARG A 47 -10.26 1.31 -7.53
CA ARG A 47 -9.08 0.74 -6.89
C ARG A 47 -7.91 0.66 -7.88
N LEU A 48 -8.19 0.27 -9.12
CA LEU A 48 -7.19 0.23 -10.18
C LEU A 48 -6.73 1.65 -10.55
N ARG A 49 -7.64 2.63 -10.63
CA ARG A 49 -7.27 4.04 -10.86
C ARG A 49 -6.24 4.52 -9.84
N LEU A 50 -6.53 4.35 -8.56
CA LEU A 50 -5.62 4.75 -7.48
C LEU A 50 -4.26 4.07 -7.58
N ALA A 51 -4.24 2.76 -7.89
CA ALA A 51 -2.99 2.03 -8.08
C ALA A 51 -2.18 2.54 -9.30
N LEU A 52 -2.87 2.93 -10.37
CA LEU A 52 -2.23 3.52 -11.56
C LEU A 52 -1.67 4.93 -11.29
N GLU A 53 -2.33 5.75 -10.49
CA GLU A 53 -1.81 7.04 -10.05
C GLU A 53 -0.52 6.87 -9.24
N LYS A 54 -0.49 5.92 -8.31
CA LYS A 54 0.75 5.56 -7.57
C LYS A 54 1.86 5.08 -8.51
N ALA A 55 1.52 4.28 -9.53
CA ALA A 55 2.49 3.81 -10.52
C ALA A 55 3.09 4.96 -11.33
N ASN A 56 2.26 5.91 -11.77
CA ASN A 56 2.68 7.09 -12.50
C ASN A 56 3.57 7.99 -11.63
N SER A 57 3.19 8.23 -10.37
CA SER A 57 4.00 8.99 -9.40
C SER A 57 5.35 8.34 -9.11
N ALA A 58 5.41 6.99 -9.16
CA ALA A 58 6.65 6.23 -9.02
C ALA A 58 7.46 6.12 -10.34
N ASN A 59 7.02 6.78 -11.41
CA ASN A 59 7.62 6.70 -12.75
C ASN A 59 7.76 5.25 -13.24
N MET A 60 6.74 4.43 -13.08
CA MET A 60 6.74 3.05 -13.54
C MET A 60 6.54 2.98 -15.06
N PRO A 61 7.31 2.13 -15.78
CA PRO A 61 7.13 1.95 -17.21
C PRO A 61 5.74 1.41 -17.57
N LYS A 62 5.14 1.94 -18.64
CA LYS A 62 3.80 1.53 -19.10
C LYS A 62 3.70 0.03 -19.39
N ASP A 63 4.75 -0.60 -19.92
CA ASP A 63 4.77 -2.04 -20.17
C ASP A 63 4.72 -2.87 -18.87
N THR A 64 5.31 -2.36 -17.79
CA THR A 64 5.25 -3.01 -16.47
C THR A 64 3.84 -2.91 -15.91
N ILE A 65 3.21 -1.75 -16.03
CA ILE A 65 1.82 -1.53 -15.63
C ILE A 65 0.89 -2.47 -16.40
N LYS A 66 1.01 -2.52 -17.73
CA LYS A 66 0.20 -3.38 -18.60
C LYS A 66 0.30 -4.84 -18.19
N ARG A 67 1.53 -5.36 -18.01
CA ARG A 67 1.75 -6.75 -17.55
C ARG A 67 1.13 -7.02 -16.18
N ALA A 68 1.13 -6.05 -15.27
CA ALA A 68 0.51 -6.21 -13.96
C ALA A 68 -1.02 -6.30 -14.07
N ILE A 69 -1.65 -5.52 -14.95
CA ILE A 69 -3.09 -5.58 -15.22
C ILE A 69 -3.45 -6.94 -15.85
N GLU A 70 -2.72 -7.36 -16.88
CA GLU A 70 -2.93 -8.65 -17.57
C GLU A 70 -2.81 -9.82 -16.59
N LYS A 71 -1.83 -9.77 -15.68
CA LYS A 71 -1.68 -10.77 -14.62
C LYS A 71 -2.86 -10.80 -13.66
N GLY A 72 -3.40 -9.64 -13.30
CA GLY A 72 -4.53 -9.53 -12.37
C GLY A 72 -5.84 -9.98 -12.99
N SER A 73 -6.10 -9.63 -14.24
CA SER A 73 -7.32 -9.98 -14.97
C SER A 73 -7.39 -11.45 -15.42
N GLY A 74 -6.36 -12.26 -15.11
CA GLY A 74 -6.33 -13.68 -15.46
C GLY A 74 -5.92 -13.98 -16.90
N THR A 75 -5.51 -12.96 -17.66
CA THR A 75 -5.01 -13.14 -19.03
C THR A 75 -3.51 -13.47 -19.08
N GLY A 76 -2.82 -13.49 -17.92
CA GLY A 76 -1.40 -13.79 -17.79
C GLY A 76 -1.10 -15.17 -17.20
N GLU A 77 0.03 -15.77 -17.55
CA GLU A 77 0.46 -17.13 -17.18
C GLU A 77 0.93 -17.31 -15.71
N THR A 78 0.70 -16.35 -14.81
CA THR A 78 1.32 -16.39 -13.46
C THR A 78 0.29 -16.43 -12.33
N GLY A 79 0.66 -17.15 -11.25
CA GLY A 79 -0.18 -17.49 -10.09
C GLY A 79 -0.99 -16.32 -9.50
N VAL A 80 -2.17 -16.69 -8.99
CA VAL A 80 -3.13 -15.77 -8.39
C VAL A 80 -2.54 -15.18 -7.11
N LEU A 81 -2.48 -13.84 -7.02
CA LEU A 81 -2.20 -13.15 -5.75
C LEU A 81 -3.45 -13.19 -4.86
N GLU A 82 -3.29 -13.50 -3.59
CA GLU A 82 -4.34 -13.40 -2.59
C GLU A 82 -4.04 -12.28 -1.58
N GLU A 83 -5.07 -11.65 -1.07
CA GLU A 83 -4.98 -10.73 0.05
C GLU A 83 -5.24 -11.51 1.34
N ILE A 84 -4.37 -11.30 2.33
CA ILE A 84 -4.49 -11.93 3.64
C ILE A 84 -4.26 -10.86 4.70
N THR A 85 -5.17 -10.78 5.65
CA THR A 85 -5.02 -9.93 6.82
C THR A 85 -4.53 -10.78 8.00
N PHE A 86 -3.53 -10.31 8.69
CA PHE A 86 -3.02 -10.89 9.93
C PHE A 86 -3.27 -9.95 11.09
N GLU A 87 -3.58 -10.52 12.22
CA GLU A 87 -3.90 -9.83 13.45
C GLU A 87 -2.96 -10.26 14.57
N GLY A 88 -2.57 -9.34 15.42
CA GLY A 88 -1.72 -9.68 16.55
C GLY A 88 -1.42 -8.51 17.46
N TYR A 89 -0.59 -8.78 18.44
CA TYR A 89 -0.15 -7.80 19.41
C TYR A 89 1.36 -7.63 19.35
N GLY A 90 1.79 -6.37 19.34
CA GLY A 90 3.19 -5.98 19.50
C GLY A 90 3.59 -5.89 20.97
N PRO A 91 4.87 -5.49 21.23
CA PRO A 91 5.34 -5.22 22.57
C PRO A 91 4.44 -4.21 23.31
N GLY A 92 4.17 -4.45 24.57
CA GLY A 92 3.29 -3.58 25.35
C GLY A 92 1.78 -3.73 25.07
N GLY A 93 1.39 -4.76 24.30
CA GLY A 93 -0.02 -5.02 23.99
C GLY A 93 -0.60 -4.12 22.89
N VAL A 94 0.23 -3.52 22.07
CA VAL A 94 -0.22 -2.70 20.93
C VAL A 94 -0.87 -3.59 19.87
N ALA A 95 -2.12 -3.29 19.51
CA ALA A 95 -2.81 -3.98 18.43
C ALA A 95 -2.18 -3.69 17.08
N ILE A 96 -1.94 -4.72 16.28
CA ILE A 96 -1.33 -4.63 14.96
C ILE A 96 -2.19 -5.40 13.96
N LEU A 97 -2.63 -4.70 12.92
CA LEU A 97 -3.31 -5.28 11.76
C LEU A 97 -2.37 -5.20 10.56
N VAL A 98 -2.13 -6.33 9.88
CA VAL A 98 -1.19 -6.44 8.75
C VAL A 98 -1.94 -6.92 7.52
N GLU A 99 -2.17 -6.02 6.56
CA GLU A 99 -2.70 -6.39 5.24
C GLU A 99 -1.54 -6.83 4.33
N THR A 100 -1.65 -8.00 3.74
CA THR A 100 -0.63 -8.56 2.85
C THR A 100 -1.21 -8.98 1.50
N MET A 101 -0.36 -8.95 0.47
CA MET A 101 -0.65 -9.51 -0.85
C MET A 101 0.43 -10.52 -1.20
N THR A 102 0.04 -11.76 -1.47
CA THR A 102 0.99 -12.84 -1.68
C THR A 102 0.54 -13.86 -2.73
N ASP A 103 1.49 -14.48 -3.38
CA ASP A 103 1.33 -15.66 -4.23
C ASP A 103 1.60 -16.97 -3.46
N ASN A 104 2.00 -16.88 -2.18
CA ASN A 104 2.31 -18.04 -1.34
C ASN A 104 1.91 -17.78 0.13
N ARG A 105 0.70 -18.23 0.48
CA ARG A 105 0.13 -18.09 1.82
C ARG A 105 1.04 -18.65 2.90
N ASN A 106 1.55 -19.86 2.72
CA ASN A 106 2.33 -20.55 3.76
C ASN A 106 3.64 -19.82 4.10
N ARG A 107 4.34 -19.31 3.06
CA ARG A 107 5.54 -18.50 3.25
C ARG A 107 5.20 -17.23 4.01
N THR A 108 4.16 -16.52 3.61
CA THR A 108 3.77 -15.24 4.23
C THR A 108 3.34 -15.42 5.68
N VAL A 109 2.56 -16.46 6.00
CA VAL A 109 2.20 -16.80 7.40
C VAL A 109 3.45 -17.00 8.25
N SER A 110 4.43 -17.75 7.72
CA SER A 110 5.68 -18.03 8.44
C SER A 110 6.51 -16.76 8.66
N ASP A 111 6.63 -15.92 7.65
CA ASP A 111 7.38 -14.66 7.73
C ASP A 111 6.75 -13.68 8.70
N VAL A 112 5.42 -13.52 8.65
CA VAL A 112 4.68 -12.64 9.58
C VAL A 112 4.78 -13.15 11.01
N ARG A 113 4.58 -14.46 11.24
CA ARG A 113 4.73 -15.07 12.57
C ARG A 113 6.14 -14.86 13.11
N HIS A 114 7.15 -15.09 12.28
CA HIS A 114 8.53 -14.86 12.67
C HIS A 114 8.79 -13.38 13.04
N ALA A 115 8.26 -12.44 12.26
CA ALA A 115 8.40 -11.02 12.56
C ALA A 115 7.77 -10.65 13.90
N PHE A 116 6.54 -11.07 14.19
CA PHE A 116 5.91 -10.84 15.49
C PHE A 116 6.77 -11.40 16.63
N SER A 117 7.14 -12.68 16.56
CA SER A 117 7.92 -13.34 17.61
C SER A 117 9.30 -12.72 17.81
N LYS A 118 9.98 -12.37 16.75
CA LYS A 118 11.33 -11.77 16.78
C LYS A 118 11.36 -10.42 17.51
N TYR A 119 10.30 -9.63 17.38
CA TYR A 119 10.21 -8.31 17.97
C TYR A 119 9.36 -8.26 19.23
N GLY A 120 9.14 -9.39 19.89
CA GLY A 120 8.47 -9.46 21.20
C GLY A 120 6.96 -9.30 21.14
N GLY A 121 6.36 -9.53 19.99
CA GLY A 121 4.93 -9.58 19.78
C GLY A 121 4.41 -11.00 19.66
N ASN A 122 3.12 -11.13 19.41
CA ASN A 122 2.41 -12.40 19.22
C ASN A 122 1.41 -12.29 18.07
N LEU A 123 1.49 -13.21 17.11
CA LEU A 123 0.48 -13.36 16.08
C LEU A 123 -0.77 -14.01 16.70
N GLY A 124 -1.89 -13.33 16.60
CA GLY A 124 -3.20 -13.78 17.06
C GLY A 124 -3.96 -14.58 16.01
N THR A 125 -5.22 -14.84 16.32
CA THR A 125 -6.21 -15.42 15.41
C THR A 125 -7.07 -14.33 14.80
N ASP A 126 -7.78 -14.65 13.73
CA ASP A 126 -8.74 -13.74 13.10
C ASP A 126 -9.74 -13.21 14.14
N GLY A 127 -10.00 -11.90 14.12
CA GLY A 127 -10.87 -11.22 15.06
C GLY A 127 -10.20 -10.80 16.39
N SER A 128 -8.90 -11.06 16.57
CA SER A 128 -8.21 -10.72 17.82
C SER A 128 -8.01 -9.23 18.02
N VAL A 129 -7.85 -8.45 16.95
CA VAL A 129 -7.65 -6.99 17.01
C VAL A 129 -8.44 -6.20 15.96
N SER A 130 -9.00 -6.83 14.94
CA SER A 130 -9.70 -6.16 13.82
C SER A 130 -10.86 -5.28 14.29
N TYR A 131 -11.52 -5.64 15.38
CA TYR A 131 -12.60 -4.84 15.98
C TYR A 131 -12.14 -3.46 16.50
N LEU A 132 -10.83 -3.25 16.66
CA LEU A 132 -10.23 -1.95 17.03
C LEU A 132 -9.96 -1.04 15.84
N PHE A 133 -10.09 -1.56 14.62
CA PHE A 133 -9.74 -0.83 13.41
C PHE A 133 -10.99 -0.57 12.55
N LYS A 134 -11.11 0.65 12.06
CA LYS A 134 -12.09 1.02 11.04
C LYS A 134 -11.33 1.47 9.79
N LYS A 135 -11.65 0.87 8.64
CA LYS A 135 -11.06 1.29 7.37
C LYS A 135 -11.79 2.54 6.89
N LEU A 136 -11.04 3.63 6.78
CA LEU A 136 -11.54 4.93 6.37
C LEU A 136 -10.77 5.42 5.15
N GLY A 137 -11.45 6.16 4.27
CA GLY A 137 -10.82 7.05 3.31
C GLY A 137 -10.57 8.41 3.97
N ILE A 138 -9.36 8.95 3.84
CA ILE A 138 -9.02 10.28 4.35
C ILE A 138 -8.69 11.16 3.17
N VAL A 139 -9.33 12.33 3.12
CA VAL A 139 -9.03 13.39 2.16
C VAL A 139 -8.53 14.58 2.96
N GLN A 140 -7.32 15.04 2.70
CA GLN A 140 -6.76 16.25 3.31
C GLN A 140 -6.99 17.43 2.39
N VAL A 141 -7.52 18.48 2.93
CA VAL A 141 -7.81 19.74 2.21
C VAL A 141 -7.04 20.87 2.88
N ASP A 142 -6.31 21.66 2.09
CA ASP A 142 -5.58 22.81 2.59
C ASP A 142 -6.54 23.85 3.20
N LYS A 143 -6.10 24.58 4.22
CA LYS A 143 -6.87 25.66 4.89
C LYS A 143 -7.10 26.92 4.02
N ASN A 144 -7.20 26.75 2.72
CA ASN A 144 -7.63 27.79 1.79
C ASN A 144 -9.16 27.93 1.74
N PHE A 145 -9.87 27.00 2.38
CA PHE A 145 -11.33 26.97 2.52
C PHE A 145 -11.71 27.21 3.98
N THR A 146 -12.88 27.77 4.20
CA THR A 146 -13.46 27.83 5.55
C THR A 146 -14.11 26.49 5.91
N GLU A 147 -14.27 26.24 7.21
CA GLU A 147 -14.97 25.03 7.69
C GLU A 147 -16.41 24.98 7.15
N GLU A 148 -17.10 26.14 7.09
CA GLU A 148 -18.46 26.25 6.57
C GLU A 148 -18.55 25.86 5.09
N GLU A 149 -17.62 26.34 4.25
CA GLU A 149 -17.57 25.98 2.82
C GLU A 149 -17.31 24.49 2.62
N LEU A 150 -16.43 23.89 3.43
CA LEU A 150 -16.15 22.46 3.37
C LEU A 150 -17.32 21.62 3.89
N MET A 151 -18.02 22.08 4.91
CA MET A 151 -19.15 21.35 5.49
C MET A 151 -20.27 21.13 4.47
N GLU A 152 -20.58 22.11 3.62
CA GLU A 152 -21.56 21.93 2.53
C GLU A 152 -21.12 20.83 1.58
N ILE A 153 -19.84 20.82 1.16
CA ILE A 153 -19.28 19.80 0.25
C ILE A 153 -19.29 18.42 0.91
N VAL A 154 -18.87 18.33 2.17
CA VAL A 154 -18.78 17.10 2.97
C VAL A 154 -20.14 16.41 3.09
N ILE A 155 -21.21 17.22 3.32
CA ILE A 155 -22.58 16.70 3.37
C ILE A 155 -23.03 16.18 2.00
N ASP A 156 -22.75 16.92 0.93
CA ASP A 156 -23.17 16.56 -0.43
C ASP A 156 -22.49 15.26 -0.94
N ILE A 157 -21.23 15.06 -0.59
CA ILE A 157 -20.48 13.84 -0.97
C ILE A 157 -20.70 12.66 -0.02
N GLY A 158 -21.42 12.88 1.10
CA GLY A 158 -21.72 11.83 2.07
C GLY A 158 -20.51 11.37 2.87
N ALA A 159 -19.59 12.27 3.20
CA ALA A 159 -18.49 11.94 4.11
C ALA A 159 -19.01 11.74 5.55
N ASP A 160 -18.30 10.90 6.31
CA ASP A 160 -18.70 10.55 7.68
C ASP A 160 -18.36 11.64 8.69
N ASP A 161 -17.27 12.40 8.47
CA ASP A 161 -16.73 13.36 9.44
C ASP A 161 -15.85 14.40 8.74
N LEU A 162 -15.74 15.59 9.36
CA LEU A 162 -14.79 16.64 9.02
C LEU A 162 -14.05 17.05 10.29
N SER A 163 -12.74 16.98 10.27
CA SER A 163 -11.90 17.36 11.41
C SER A 163 -10.75 18.26 10.98
N GLU A 164 -10.34 19.14 11.88
CA GLU A 164 -9.21 20.04 11.68
C GLU A 164 -7.95 19.44 12.33
N GLU A 165 -6.89 19.23 11.55
CA GLU A 165 -5.59 18.75 12.03
C GLU A 165 -4.44 19.62 11.49
N GLY A 166 -3.84 20.45 12.34
CA GLY A 166 -2.71 21.29 11.97
C GLY A 166 -3.06 22.28 10.85
N ASP A 167 -2.46 22.12 9.67
CA ASP A 167 -2.63 22.98 8.50
C ASP A 167 -3.67 22.44 7.51
N PHE A 168 -4.42 21.39 7.85
CA PHE A 168 -5.40 20.72 7.00
C PHE A 168 -6.74 20.52 7.72
N PHE A 169 -7.76 20.33 6.91
CA PHE A 169 -9.03 19.73 7.29
C PHE A 169 -9.07 18.28 6.85
#